data_4cbbb9f818cb3cb37bf9eb5eeb4dd27a
#
_entry.id   4cbbb9f818cb3cb37bf9eb5eeb4dd27a
#
_cell.length_a   1.000
_cell.length_b   1.000
_cell.length_c   1.000
_cell.angle_alpha   90.00
_cell.angle_beta   90.00
_cell.angle_gamma   90.00
#
_symmetry.space_group_name_H-M   'P 1'
#
loop_
_entity.id
_entity.type
_entity.pdbx_description
1 polymer ?
#
loop_
_entity_poly.entity_id
_entity_poly.type
_entity_poly.pdbx_seq_one_letter_code
_entity_poly.pdbx_strand_id
1 'polypeptide(L)'
;MMKLTIAGLLLLLAACAPKMGGRISAPQEPLSDSTFVLVLKQMDPFENDGIKVGSIRSVDNGLSVNCSYYEVIEKLRQMARRSGANVIKITRSELPDRKSTCERIWADIYRVPDFRKHEGEIFWHPGRKLTWDDFKGTPSTTSYFQFGAVSSCDLKLESNSVSILKKPRFYTEAVFNCYVSWVRPASRNNAEMLAHEQCHFDIAELYRRKMQQQLDEAGFNAFDMQEGVKRINKDIGRQMGKRNDAYDEETEHGLNKTRQREWERVIAGELDTLKRYIQHR
;
A
#
# COMPACT_ATOMS: atom_id res chain seq x y z
N MET A 1 31.29 19.85 -55.27
CA MET A 1 31.12 18.80 -54.24
C MET A 1 30.77 19.49 -52.92
N MET A 2 29.51 19.56 -52.62
CA MET A 2 28.97 20.27 -51.46
C MET A 2 28.69 19.24 -50.35
N LYS A 3 29.46 19.26 -49.26
CA LYS A 3 29.29 18.37 -48.10
C LYS A 3 28.13 18.91 -47.26
N LEU A 4 27.02 18.20 -47.27
CA LEU A 4 25.89 18.44 -46.39
C LEU A 4 26.23 17.86 -45.03
N THR A 5 26.51 18.68 -44.03
CA THR A 5 26.64 18.31 -42.61
C THR A 5 25.25 18.24 -42.00
N ILE A 6 24.76 17.04 -41.81
CA ILE A 6 23.52 16.79 -41.00
C ILE A 6 23.90 16.97 -39.55
N ALA A 7 23.55 18.11 -38.97
CA ALA A 7 23.61 18.33 -37.54
C ALA A 7 22.42 17.56 -36.90
N GLY A 8 22.71 16.40 -36.30
CA GLY A 8 21.74 15.62 -35.54
C GLY A 8 21.33 16.38 -34.30
N LEU A 9 20.11 16.87 -34.25
CA LEU A 9 19.48 17.48 -33.08
C LEU A 9 19.17 16.34 -32.09
N LEU A 10 20.07 16.07 -31.16
CA LEU A 10 19.81 15.22 -30.00
C LEU A 10 18.82 15.95 -29.08
N LEU A 11 17.53 15.68 -29.27
CA LEU A 11 16.49 16.02 -28.29
C LEU A 11 16.76 15.19 -27.03
N LEU A 12 17.43 15.78 -26.05
CA LEU A 12 17.46 15.30 -24.66
C LEU A 12 16.02 15.35 -24.14
N LEU A 13 15.31 14.23 -24.24
CA LEU A 13 14.07 14.01 -23.52
C LEU A 13 14.42 13.97 -22.01
N ALA A 14 14.57 15.13 -21.41
CA ALA A 14 14.53 15.24 -19.94
C ALA A 14 13.16 14.71 -19.52
N ALA A 15 13.13 13.54 -18.87
CA ALA A 15 11.91 13.00 -18.28
C ALA A 15 11.44 13.99 -17.23
N CYS A 16 10.47 14.82 -17.58
CA CYS A 16 9.89 15.79 -16.65
C CYS A 16 9.24 15.03 -15.50
N ALA A 17 9.68 15.30 -14.29
CA ALA A 17 9.07 14.81 -13.06
C ALA A 17 8.14 15.91 -12.50
N PRO A 18 7.09 15.55 -11.74
CA PRO A 18 6.25 16.55 -11.07
C PRO A 18 7.07 17.47 -10.18
N LYS A 19 6.66 18.73 -10.13
CA LYS A 19 7.26 19.73 -9.24
C LYS A 19 6.83 19.46 -7.81
N MET A 20 7.80 19.13 -6.96
CA MET A 20 7.61 19.01 -5.53
C MET A 20 7.82 20.37 -4.88
N GLY A 21 6.97 20.75 -3.93
CA GLY A 21 7.08 22.00 -3.21
C GLY A 21 6.39 21.93 -1.87
N GLY A 22 6.65 22.93 -1.01
CA GLY A 22 6.01 22.99 0.29
C GLY A 22 6.43 24.22 1.07
N ARG A 23 5.71 24.45 2.18
CA ARG A 23 6.03 25.46 3.19
C ARG A 23 6.11 24.78 4.55
N ILE A 24 7.28 24.80 5.15
CA ILE A 24 7.50 24.25 6.50
C ILE A 24 7.39 25.42 7.47
N SER A 25 6.47 25.30 8.43
CA SER A 25 6.16 26.34 9.42
C SER A 25 6.72 26.04 10.80
N ALA A 26 6.83 24.75 11.15
CA ALA A 26 7.33 24.29 12.44
C ALA A 26 8.24 23.06 12.23
N PRO A 27 9.45 23.22 11.67
CA PRO A 27 10.34 22.11 11.38
C PRO A 27 10.66 21.32 12.65
N GLN A 28 10.66 19.97 12.51
CA GLN A 28 11.02 19.04 13.56
C GLN A 28 12.32 18.35 13.19
N GLU A 29 12.92 17.63 14.14
CA GLU A 29 14.10 16.81 13.85
C GLU A 29 13.79 15.81 12.74
N PRO A 30 14.62 15.71 11.69
CA PRO A 30 14.41 14.79 10.58
C PRO A 30 14.28 13.34 11.04
N LEU A 31 13.41 12.59 10.38
CA LEU A 31 13.26 11.15 10.59
C LEU A 31 14.23 10.38 9.71
N SER A 32 14.59 9.16 10.12
CA SER A 32 15.39 8.27 9.29
C SER A 32 14.64 7.90 8.01
N ASP A 33 15.36 7.57 6.93
CA ASP A 33 14.76 7.17 5.65
C ASP A 33 13.89 5.90 5.75
N SER A 34 14.16 5.04 6.75
CA SER A 34 13.38 3.85 7.04
C SER A 34 12.15 4.10 7.92
N THR A 35 11.97 5.32 8.46
CA THR A 35 10.81 5.62 9.30
C THR A 35 9.53 5.59 8.46
N PHE A 36 8.55 4.82 8.93
CA PHE A 36 7.22 4.80 8.32
C PHE A 36 6.55 6.17 8.45
N VAL A 37 5.92 6.61 7.36
CA VAL A 37 5.10 7.83 7.31
C VAL A 37 3.71 7.44 6.86
N LEU A 38 2.73 7.63 7.74
CA LEU A 38 1.33 7.37 7.45
C LEU A 38 0.80 8.38 6.42
N VAL A 39 0.09 7.88 5.41
CA VAL A 39 -0.60 8.72 4.43
C VAL A 39 -2.10 8.55 4.59
N LEU A 40 -2.76 9.62 4.96
CA LEU A 40 -4.21 9.69 5.09
C LEU A 40 -4.79 10.36 3.85
N LYS A 41 -5.78 9.70 3.24
CA LYS A 41 -6.52 10.23 2.09
C LYS A 41 -7.38 11.43 2.52
N GLN A 42 -7.90 12.17 1.56
CA GLN A 42 -8.72 13.36 1.82
C GLN A 42 -9.94 13.05 2.72
N MET A 43 -10.58 11.91 2.51
CA MET A 43 -11.79 11.51 3.26
C MET A 43 -11.50 10.77 4.57
N ASP A 44 -10.24 10.35 4.82
CA ASP A 44 -9.92 9.64 6.05
C ASP A 44 -10.07 10.59 7.26
N PRO A 45 -10.69 10.15 8.35
CA PRO A 45 -10.81 10.95 9.54
C PRO A 45 -9.42 11.21 10.14
N PHE A 46 -9.20 12.44 10.58
CA PHE A 46 -7.95 12.81 11.23
C PHE A 46 -8.19 13.90 12.28
N GLU A 47 -8.03 13.55 13.52
CA GLU A 47 -7.97 14.51 14.64
C GLU A 47 -6.49 14.74 14.97
N ASN A 48 -6.03 15.96 14.74
CA ASN A 48 -4.64 16.30 15.02
C ASN A 48 -4.42 16.44 16.52
N ASP A 49 -3.58 15.57 17.08
CA ASP A 49 -3.11 15.60 18.46
C ASP A 49 -1.61 15.88 18.58
N GLY A 50 -1.02 16.39 17.50
CA GLY A 50 0.41 16.68 17.41
C GLY A 50 0.69 18.07 16.84
N ILE A 51 1.86 18.22 16.23
CA ILE A 51 2.35 19.47 15.66
C ILE A 51 2.11 19.44 14.15
N LYS A 52 1.42 20.46 13.60
CA LYS A 52 1.42 20.71 12.17
C LYS A 52 2.78 21.26 11.74
N VAL A 53 3.55 20.45 11.04
CA VAL A 53 4.92 20.77 10.61
C VAL A 53 4.90 21.71 9.40
N GLY A 54 3.91 21.55 8.51
CA GLY A 54 3.80 22.38 7.31
C GLY A 54 2.82 21.82 6.31
N SER A 55 2.97 22.26 5.06
CA SER A 55 2.19 21.77 3.91
C SER A 55 3.13 21.45 2.76
N ILE A 56 2.86 20.37 2.04
CA ILE A 56 3.63 19.89 0.89
C ILE A 56 2.71 19.63 -0.29
N ARG A 57 3.26 19.63 -1.49
CA ARG A 57 2.48 19.40 -2.71
C ARG A 57 3.31 18.77 -3.81
N SER A 58 2.65 18.02 -4.66
CA SER A 58 3.11 17.59 -5.97
C SER A 58 2.21 18.21 -7.05
N VAL A 59 2.76 18.97 -7.96
CA VAL A 59 2.02 19.57 -9.09
C VAL A 59 2.73 19.29 -10.39
N ASP A 60 1.97 19.10 -11.45
CA ASP A 60 2.48 18.85 -12.80
C ASP A 60 1.89 19.85 -13.78
N ASN A 61 2.68 20.21 -14.77
CA ASN A 61 2.30 21.16 -15.85
C ASN A 61 2.11 20.45 -17.20
N GLY A 62 1.85 19.13 -17.21
CA GLY A 62 1.31 18.45 -18.37
C GLY A 62 2.22 17.50 -19.14
N LEU A 63 3.50 17.31 -18.77
CA LEU A 63 4.43 16.47 -19.56
C LEU A 63 5.26 15.48 -18.72
N SER A 64 4.89 15.23 -17.47
CA SER A 64 5.62 14.28 -16.64
C SER A 64 5.22 12.83 -16.96
N VAL A 65 6.20 11.93 -16.97
CA VAL A 65 6.02 10.51 -17.31
C VAL A 65 6.32 9.56 -16.14
N ASN A 66 6.92 10.07 -15.05
CA ASN A 66 7.25 9.30 -13.85
C ASN A 66 6.48 9.89 -12.67
N CYS A 67 5.17 9.66 -12.64
CA CYS A 67 4.28 10.30 -11.69
C CYS A 67 3.04 9.45 -11.37
N SER A 68 3.22 8.13 -11.31
CA SER A 68 2.19 7.29 -10.69
C SER A 68 1.91 7.78 -9.27
N TYR A 69 0.74 7.49 -8.75
CA TYR A 69 0.39 7.82 -7.37
C TYR A 69 1.50 7.39 -6.38
N TYR A 70 2.01 6.17 -6.52
CA TYR A 70 3.09 5.65 -5.68
C TYR A 70 4.38 6.46 -5.76
N GLU A 71 4.82 6.81 -6.96
CA GLU A 71 6.04 7.61 -7.14
C GLU A 71 5.90 9.00 -6.52
N VAL A 72 4.70 9.59 -6.63
CA VAL A 72 4.39 10.89 -6.02
C VAL A 72 4.34 10.77 -4.50
N ILE A 73 3.62 9.78 -3.97
CA ILE A 73 3.50 9.56 -2.52
C ILE A 73 4.86 9.30 -1.89
N GLU A 74 5.74 8.52 -2.52
CA GLU A 74 7.06 8.27 -1.95
C GLU A 74 7.93 9.55 -1.90
N LYS A 75 7.84 10.42 -2.89
CA LYS A 75 8.48 11.74 -2.84
C LYS A 75 7.91 12.61 -1.71
N LEU A 76 6.60 12.59 -1.51
CA LEU A 76 5.95 13.30 -0.41
C LEU A 76 6.37 12.73 0.96
N ARG A 77 6.52 11.40 1.09
CA ARG A 77 7.06 10.76 2.31
C ARG A 77 8.49 11.20 2.60
N GLN A 78 9.36 11.25 1.60
CA GLN A 78 10.73 11.75 1.76
C GLN A 78 10.75 13.21 2.24
N MET A 79 9.88 14.07 1.68
CA MET A 79 9.75 15.45 2.15
C MET A 79 9.27 15.51 3.60
N ALA A 80 8.28 14.71 3.98
CA ALA A 80 7.78 14.63 5.33
C ALA A 80 8.87 14.16 6.32
N ARG A 81 9.61 13.07 6.01
CA ARG A 81 10.73 12.58 6.84
C ARG A 81 11.78 13.67 7.07
N ARG A 82 12.20 14.36 6.00
CA ARG A 82 13.20 15.45 6.09
C ARG A 82 12.72 16.63 6.95
N SER A 83 11.42 16.83 7.03
CA SER A 83 10.80 17.88 7.86
C SER A 83 10.42 17.40 9.26
N GLY A 84 10.70 16.11 9.59
CA GLY A 84 10.39 15.50 10.88
C GLY A 84 8.93 15.11 11.07
N ALA A 85 8.12 15.05 10.01
CA ALA A 85 6.73 14.65 10.06
C ALA A 85 6.55 13.14 9.83
N ASN A 86 5.63 12.50 10.58
CA ASN A 86 5.28 11.08 10.48
C ASN A 86 3.87 10.82 9.97
N VAL A 87 3.10 11.87 9.68
CA VAL A 87 1.77 11.80 9.06
C VAL A 87 1.67 12.80 7.92
N ILE A 88 1.15 12.35 6.78
CA ILE A 88 0.74 13.16 5.63
C ILE A 88 -0.78 13.08 5.54
N LYS A 89 -1.49 14.19 5.68
CA LYS A 89 -2.93 14.30 5.45
C LYS A 89 -3.18 14.96 4.12
N ILE A 90 -3.64 14.21 3.13
CA ILE A 90 -4.04 14.76 1.83
C ILE A 90 -5.24 15.67 2.05
N THR A 91 -5.10 16.94 1.67
CA THR A 91 -6.16 17.93 1.77
C THR A 91 -6.89 18.14 0.45
N ARG A 92 -6.20 17.84 -0.66
CA ARG A 92 -6.76 17.92 -2.01
C ARG A 92 -6.01 16.97 -2.93
N SER A 93 -6.75 16.27 -3.78
CA SER A 93 -6.22 15.47 -4.89
C SER A 93 -6.99 15.80 -6.16
N GLU A 94 -6.27 15.92 -7.26
CA GLU A 94 -6.82 16.12 -8.61
C GLU A 94 -6.26 15.05 -9.53
N LEU A 95 -7.15 14.24 -10.08
CA LEU A 95 -6.80 13.19 -11.04
C LEU A 95 -6.19 13.78 -12.33
N PRO A 96 -5.46 12.97 -13.13
CA PRO A 96 -4.99 13.37 -14.44
C PRO A 96 -6.12 13.93 -15.30
N ASP A 97 -5.84 15.02 -16.01
CA ASP A 97 -6.77 15.71 -16.90
C ASP A 97 -6.05 16.23 -18.15
N ARG A 98 -6.72 17.08 -18.93
CA ARG A 98 -6.11 17.67 -20.13
C ARG A 98 -4.93 18.60 -19.85
N LYS A 99 -4.73 19.03 -18.59
CA LYS A 99 -3.66 19.96 -18.19
C LYS A 99 -2.49 19.24 -17.53
N SER A 100 -2.70 18.00 -17.05
CA SER A 100 -1.69 17.23 -16.35
C SER A 100 -1.87 15.74 -16.58
N THR A 101 -0.81 15.06 -16.96
CA THR A 101 -0.77 13.59 -17.06
C THR A 101 -0.60 12.91 -15.70
N CYS A 102 -0.35 13.68 -14.65
CA CYS A 102 -0.09 13.20 -13.29
C CYS A 102 -1.19 13.63 -12.34
N GLU A 103 -1.41 12.84 -11.32
CA GLU A 103 -2.21 13.27 -10.17
C GLU A 103 -1.50 14.40 -9.42
N ARG A 104 -2.24 15.45 -9.10
CA ARG A 104 -1.75 16.61 -8.34
C ARG A 104 -2.25 16.49 -6.91
N ILE A 105 -1.33 16.52 -5.95
CA ILE A 105 -1.63 16.26 -4.54
C ILE A 105 -1.17 17.46 -3.70
N TRP A 106 -2.05 17.91 -2.81
CA TRP A 106 -1.75 18.86 -1.74
C TRP A 106 -2.00 18.16 -0.40
N ALA A 107 -1.10 18.33 0.53
CA ALA A 107 -1.17 17.67 1.82
C ALA A 107 -0.60 18.56 2.94
N ASP A 108 -1.16 18.43 4.11
CA ASP A 108 -0.58 18.91 5.35
C ASP A 108 0.25 17.79 5.99
N ILE A 109 1.34 18.15 6.64
CA ILE A 109 2.22 17.20 7.31
C ILE A 109 2.29 17.48 8.81
N TYR A 110 2.30 16.39 9.59
CA TYR A 110 2.20 16.46 11.04
C TYR A 110 3.23 15.56 11.72
N ARG A 111 3.67 15.97 12.90
CA ARG A 111 4.36 15.14 13.88
C ARG A 111 3.39 14.79 14.99
N VAL A 112 2.94 13.54 15.02
CA VAL A 112 2.03 13.04 16.06
C VAL A 112 2.75 12.03 16.96
N PRO A 113 2.39 11.95 18.25
CA PRO A 113 3.01 11.00 19.17
C PRO A 113 2.79 9.54 18.77
N ASP A 114 1.54 9.20 18.41
CA ASP A 114 1.15 7.86 17.97
C ASP A 114 0.29 7.95 16.71
N PHE A 115 0.90 7.65 15.56
CA PHE A 115 0.19 7.64 14.28
C PHE A 115 -0.69 6.40 14.08
N ARG A 116 -0.45 5.30 14.84
CA ARG A 116 -1.18 4.03 14.67
C ARG A 116 -2.67 4.16 14.92
N LYS A 117 -3.06 5.03 15.85
CA LYS A 117 -4.47 5.30 16.13
C LYS A 117 -5.23 5.86 14.92
N HIS A 118 -4.52 6.50 13.99
CA HIS A 118 -5.09 7.06 12.77
C HIS A 118 -5.05 6.09 11.57
N GLU A 119 -4.40 4.93 11.69
CA GLU A 119 -4.40 3.93 10.62
C GLU A 119 -5.81 3.39 10.37
N GLY A 120 -6.34 3.60 9.18
CA GLY A 120 -7.57 2.94 8.71
C GLY A 120 -7.26 1.71 7.87
N GLU A 121 -6.09 1.70 7.26
CA GLU A 121 -5.54 0.62 6.45
C GLU A 121 -4.10 0.37 6.89
N ILE A 122 -3.77 -0.89 7.15
CA ILE A 122 -2.40 -1.30 7.48
C ILE A 122 -1.84 -2.06 6.28
N PHE A 123 -0.73 -1.58 5.74
CA PHE A 123 0.00 -2.27 4.69
C PHE A 123 0.94 -3.29 5.32
N TRP A 124 0.97 -4.49 4.77
CA TRP A 124 1.79 -5.56 5.32
C TRP A 124 3.28 -5.21 5.32
N HIS A 125 3.92 -5.39 6.46
CA HIS A 125 5.36 -5.25 6.62
C HIS A 125 5.85 -6.25 7.68
N PRO A 126 7.01 -6.90 7.50
CA PRO A 126 7.48 -7.94 8.45
C PRO A 126 7.63 -7.44 9.88
N GLY A 127 7.96 -6.15 10.06
CA GLY A 127 8.09 -5.50 11.37
C GLY A 127 6.80 -4.92 11.94
N ARG A 128 5.67 -4.98 11.21
CA ARG A 128 4.37 -4.45 11.66
C ARG A 128 3.38 -5.59 11.88
N LYS A 129 3.41 -6.18 13.07
CA LYS A 129 2.42 -7.18 13.46
C LYS A 129 1.13 -6.51 13.92
N LEU A 130 0.00 -7.19 13.69
CA LEU A 130 -1.31 -6.75 14.16
C LEU A 130 -1.39 -6.78 15.69
N THR A 131 -2.17 -5.87 16.22
CA THR A 131 -2.59 -5.81 17.61
C THR A 131 -4.12 -5.71 17.66
N TRP A 132 -4.73 -6.01 18.80
CA TRP A 132 -6.18 -5.89 18.92
C TRP A 132 -6.69 -4.44 18.75
N ASP A 133 -5.84 -3.44 18.90
CA ASP A 133 -6.20 -2.03 18.67
C ASP A 133 -6.34 -1.68 17.19
N ASP A 134 -5.85 -2.56 16.31
CA ASP A 134 -6.02 -2.43 14.87
C ASP A 134 -7.43 -2.85 14.40
N PHE A 135 -8.15 -3.62 15.21
CA PHE A 135 -9.51 -4.10 14.94
C PHE A 135 -10.54 -3.07 15.42
N LYS A 136 -10.80 -2.08 14.57
CA LYS A 136 -11.64 -0.89 14.89
C LYS A 136 -13.10 -1.04 14.46
N GLY A 137 -13.43 -2.12 13.74
CA GLY A 137 -14.78 -2.40 13.28
C GLY A 137 -15.73 -2.81 14.39
N THR A 138 -17.03 -2.74 14.11
CA THR A 138 -18.07 -3.18 15.05
C THR A 138 -18.36 -4.66 14.82
N PRO A 139 -18.32 -5.51 15.86
CA PRO A 139 -18.66 -6.92 15.72
C PRO A 139 -20.07 -7.13 15.14
N SER A 140 -20.18 -8.03 14.16
CA SER A 140 -21.47 -8.42 13.59
C SER A 140 -22.36 -9.07 14.63
N THR A 141 -23.65 -8.70 14.63
CA THR A 141 -24.67 -9.29 15.49
C THR A 141 -25.48 -10.37 14.79
N THR A 142 -25.26 -10.57 13.48
CA THR A 142 -26.09 -11.47 12.64
C THR A 142 -25.27 -12.58 11.99
N SER A 143 -24.49 -12.26 10.94
CA SER A 143 -23.89 -13.27 10.06
C SER A 143 -22.69 -14.01 10.65
N TYR A 144 -21.97 -13.38 11.58
CA TYR A 144 -20.73 -13.90 12.15
C TYR A 144 -20.77 -13.96 13.68
N PHE A 145 -21.97 -14.24 14.24
CA PHE A 145 -22.16 -14.22 15.70
C PHE A 145 -21.31 -15.26 16.45
N GLN A 146 -20.92 -16.36 15.78
CA GLN A 146 -20.09 -17.43 16.35
C GLN A 146 -18.61 -17.09 16.45
N PHE A 147 -18.11 -16.10 15.67
CA PHE A 147 -16.68 -15.76 15.66
C PHE A 147 -16.31 -14.78 16.78
N GLY A 148 -15.11 -14.94 17.33
CA GLY A 148 -14.53 -14.03 18.32
C GLY A 148 -13.87 -12.80 17.71
N ALA A 149 -13.33 -12.94 16.49
CA ALA A 149 -12.75 -11.89 15.69
C ALA A 149 -12.95 -12.19 14.20
N VAL A 150 -12.74 -11.19 13.36
CA VAL A 150 -12.69 -11.31 11.90
C VAL A 150 -11.68 -10.30 11.37
N SER A 151 -10.75 -10.73 10.54
CA SER A 151 -9.84 -9.89 9.79
C SER A 151 -10.31 -9.71 8.34
N SER A 152 -10.28 -8.49 7.85
CA SER A 152 -10.55 -8.14 6.46
C SER A 152 -9.24 -7.75 5.79
N CYS A 153 -8.73 -8.63 4.92
CA CYS A 153 -7.49 -8.43 4.20
C CYS A 153 -7.74 -8.40 2.70
N ASP A 154 -7.23 -7.37 2.02
CA ASP A 154 -7.40 -7.15 0.60
C ASP A 154 -6.08 -7.01 -0.13
N LEU A 155 -6.12 -7.18 -1.45
CA LEU A 155 -5.02 -6.88 -2.35
C LEU A 155 -5.33 -5.60 -3.13
N LYS A 156 -4.40 -4.64 -3.08
CA LYS A 156 -4.44 -3.46 -3.94
C LYS A 156 -3.49 -3.63 -5.10
N LEU A 157 -3.91 -3.16 -6.25
CA LEU A 157 -3.12 -3.16 -7.48
C LEU A 157 -3.29 -1.83 -8.18
N GLU A 158 -2.18 -1.20 -8.46
CA GLU A 158 -2.11 0.00 -9.30
C GLU A 158 -1.04 -0.18 -10.38
N SER A 159 -1.20 0.53 -11.48
CA SER A 159 -0.19 0.63 -12.53
C SER A 159 0.22 2.08 -12.73
N ASN A 160 1.46 2.31 -13.15
CA ASN A 160 1.83 3.63 -13.62
C ASN A 160 1.03 3.96 -14.90
N SER A 161 1.00 5.25 -15.25
CA SER A 161 0.38 5.70 -16.51
C SER A 161 1.02 4.97 -17.69
N VAL A 162 0.16 4.39 -18.53
CA VAL A 162 0.58 3.57 -19.67
C VAL A 162 1.08 4.48 -20.78
N SER A 163 2.34 4.29 -21.15
CA SER A 163 2.93 4.88 -22.35
C SER A 163 3.30 3.77 -23.33
N ILE A 164 2.98 3.93 -24.60
CA ILE A 164 3.42 2.99 -25.65
C ILE A 164 4.95 2.87 -25.75
N LEU A 165 5.68 3.82 -25.15
CA LEU A 165 7.14 3.88 -25.17
C LEU A 165 7.80 3.26 -23.93
N LYS A 166 7.02 2.90 -22.91
CA LYS A 166 7.55 2.33 -21.65
C LYS A 166 6.76 1.11 -21.23
N LYS A 167 7.45 0.11 -20.69
CA LYS A 167 6.80 -1.04 -20.05
C LYS A 167 5.99 -0.57 -18.83
N PRO A 168 4.77 -1.08 -18.65
CA PRO A 168 3.98 -0.80 -17.47
C PRO A 168 4.72 -1.31 -16.21
N ARG A 169 4.59 -0.56 -15.12
CA ARG A 169 5.02 -0.99 -13.79
C ARG A 169 3.79 -1.19 -12.93
N PHE A 170 3.81 -2.24 -12.15
CA PHE A 170 2.72 -2.60 -11.26
C PHE A 170 3.17 -2.45 -9.80
N TYR A 171 2.25 -1.96 -8.99
CA TYR A 171 2.43 -1.80 -7.56
C TYR A 171 1.29 -2.57 -6.88
N THR A 172 1.66 -3.56 -6.09
CA THR A 172 0.69 -4.40 -5.39
C THR A 172 0.89 -4.30 -3.89
N GLU A 173 -0.19 -4.35 -3.12
CA GLU A 173 -0.16 -4.23 -1.68
C GLU A 173 -1.13 -5.20 -1.03
N ALA A 174 -0.70 -5.85 0.05
CA ALA A 174 -1.59 -6.53 0.97
C ALA A 174 -1.99 -5.54 2.07
N VAL A 175 -3.27 -5.42 2.31
CA VAL A 175 -3.86 -4.41 3.18
C VAL A 175 -4.80 -5.05 4.18
N PHE A 176 -4.62 -4.72 5.46
CA PHE A 176 -5.58 -5.01 6.51
C PHE A 176 -6.49 -3.80 6.73
N ASN A 177 -7.80 -4.01 6.68
CA ASN A 177 -8.81 -2.95 6.81
C ASN A 177 -9.27 -2.82 8.26
N CYS A 178 -8.75 -1.82 8.98
CA CYS A 178 -9.01 -1.65 10.41
C CYS A 178 -10.49 -1.50 10.77
N TYR A 179 -11.25 -0.72 10.00
CA TYR A 179 -12.66 -0.44 10.29
C TYR A 179 -13.64 -1.52 9.82
N VAL A 180 -13.17 -2.47 9.01
CA VAL A 180 -13.95 -3.65 8.63
C VAL A 180 -13.61 -4.84 9.51
N SER A 181 -12.37 -4.92 9.96
CA SER A 181 -11.89 -5.94 10.92
C SER A 181 -12.36 -5.62 12.32
N TRP A 182 -12.83 -6.63 13.04
CA TRP A 182 -13.38 -6.45 14.38
C TRP A 182 -13.04 -7.61 15.30
N VAL A 183 -13.08 -7.35 16.61
CA VAL A 183 -12.88 -8.33 17.67
C VAL A 183 -13.93 -8.11 18.76
N ARG A 184 -14.48 -9.20 19.30
CA ARG A 184 -15.38 -9.12 20.45
C ARG A 184 -14.62 -8.74 21.72
N PRO A 185 -15.20 -7.93 22.62
CA PRO A 185 -14.53 -7.53 23.86
C PRO A 185 -13.96 -8.70 24.67
N ALA A 186 -14.69 -9.81 24.76
CA ALA A 186 -14.25 -11.01 25.48
C ALA A 186 -13.03 -11.70 24.85
N SER A 187 -12.75 -11.46 23.58
CA SER A 187 -11.66 -12.10 22.83
C SER A 187 -10.37 -11.26 22.78
N ARG A 188 -10.38 -10.00 23.24
CA ARG A 188 -9.24 -9.07 23.14
C ARG A 188 -7.97 -9.51 23.89
N ASN A 189 -8.07 -10.46 24.80
CA ASN A 189 -6.91 -11.00 25.53
C ASN A 189 -6.42 -12.34 24.95
N ASN A 190 -6.99 -12.82 23.85
CA ASN A 190 -6.64 -14.10 23.25
C ASN A 190 -5.51 -13.92 22.21
N ALA A 191 -4.26 -14.15 22.63
CA ALA A 191 -3.09 -14.04 21.76
C ALA A 191 -3.06 -15.09 20.63
N GLU A 192 -3.63 -16.28 20.86
CA GLU A 192 -3.70 -17.35 19.84
C GLU A 192 -4.67 -16.98 18.73
N MET A 193 -5.81 -16.37 19.07
CA MET A 193 -6.74 -15.83 18.09
C MET A 193 -6.11 -14.67 17.30
N LEU A 194 -5.33 -13.79 17.97
CA LEU A 194 -4.62 -12.74 17.27
C LEU A 194 -3.59 -13.31 16.28
N ALA A 195 -2.90 -14.39 16.63
CA ALA A 195 -1.98 -15.08 15.73
C ALA A 195 -2.71 -15.70 14.53
N HIS A 196 -3.92 -16.22 14.74
CA HIS A 196 -4.78 -16.70 13.66
C HIS A 196 -5.14 -15.58 12.69
N GLU A 197 -5.60 -14.45 13.18
CA GLU A 197 -5.93 -13.27 12.34
C GLU A 197 -4.69 -12.68 11.63
N GLN A 198 -3.53 -12.71 12.29
CA GLN A 198 -2.27 -12.32 11.65
C GLN A 198 -1.92 -13.24 10.48
N CYS A 199 -2.20 -14.54 10.58
CA CYS A 199 -1.90 -15.49 9.50
C CYS A 199 -2.77 -15.22 8.25
N HIS A 200 -4.02 -14.78 8.39
CA HIS A 200 -4.82 -14.30 7.27
C HIS A 200 -4.14 -13.12 6.54
N PHE A 201 -3.55 -12.20 7.31
CA PHE A 201 -2.80 -11.08 6.73
C PHE A 201 -1.51 -11.53 6.07
N ASP A 202 -0.81 -12.52 6.63
CA ASP A 202 0.38 -13.12 6.03
C ASP A 202 0.03 -13.91 4.75
N ILE A 203 -1.14 -14.57 4.68
CA ILE A 203 -1.69 -15.19 3.46
C ILE A 203 -1.96 -14.11 2.40
N ALA A 204 -2.55 -12.99 2.75
CA ALA A 204 -2.77 -11.89 1.81
C ALA A 204 -1.44 -11.40 1.21
N GLU A 205 -0.40 -11.24 2.02
CA GLU A 205 0.93 -10.86 1.53
C GLU A 205 1.54 -11.93 0.62
N LEU A 206 1.36 -13.20 0.93
CA LEU A 206 1.82 -14.28 0.06
C LEU A 206 1.19 -14.17 -1.33
N TYR A 207 -0.11 -13.95 -1.41
CA TYR A 207 -0.81 -13.81 -2.68
C TYR A 207 -0.51 -12.49 -3.38
N ARG A 208 -0.24 -11.42 -2.64
CA ARG A 208 0.30 -10.18 -3.21
C ARG A 208 1.65 -10.43 -3.91
N ARG A 209 2.57 -11.18 -3.29
CA ARG A 209 3.86 -11.53 -3.93
C ARG A 209 3.67 -12.39 -5.17
N LYS A 210 2.77 -13.38 -5.12
CA LYS A 210 2.41 -14.20 -6.30
C LYS A 210 1.81 -13.34 -7.42
N MET A 211 0.97 -12.36 -7.07
CA MET A 211 0.41 -11.40 -8.03
C MET A 211 1.51 -10.56 -8.68
N GLN A 212 2.41 -9.98 -7.88
CA GLN A 212 3.54 -9.19 -8.39
C GLN A 212 4.41 -10.01 -9.32
N GLN A 213 4.73 -11.24 -8.94
CA GLN A 213 5.49 -12.16 -9.79
C GLN A 213 4.83 -12.36 -11.15
N GLN A 214 3.54 -12.71 -11.17
CA GLN A 214 2.82 -12.94 -12.43
C GLN A 214 2.74 -11.68 -13.29
N LEU A 215 2.56 -10.51 -12.69
CA LEU A 215 2.54 -9.23 -13.40
C LEU A 215 3.90 -8.89 -14.02
N ASP A 216 5.00 -9.14 -13.30
CA ASP A 216 6.35 -8.87 -13.77
C ASP A 216 6.77 -9.84 -14.88
N GLU A 217 6.37 -11.12 -14.79
CA GLU A 217 6.67 -12.18 -15.75
C GLU A 217 5.79 -12.11 -17.02
N ALA A 218 4.60 -11.52 -16.94
CA ALA A 218 3.68 -11.44 -18.08
C ALA A 218 4.17 -10.57 -19.25
N GLY A 219 5.07 -9.62 -18.97
CA GLY A 219 5.68 -8.79 -20.02
C GLY A 219 4.69 -7.91 -20.79
N PHE A 220 3.63 -7.46 -20.16
CA PHE A 220 2.56 -6.67 -20.76
C PHE A 220 3.05 -5.44 -21.52
N ASN A 221 2.31 -5.09 -22.54
CA ASN A 221 2.38 -3.84 -23.27
C ASN A 221 1.08 -3.01 -23.09
N ALA A 222 1.02 -1.84 -23.70
CA ALA A 222 -0.11 -0.93 -23.55
C ALA A 222 -1.45 -1.49 -24.07
N PHE A 223 -1.42 -2.48 -24.99
CA PHE A 223 -2.62 -2.98 -25.66
C PHE A 223 -3.25 -4.18 -24.97
N ASP A 224 -2.44 -5.04 -24.32
CA ASP A 224 -2.88 -6.29 -23.69
C ASP A 224 -2.96 -6.21 -22.16
N MET A 225 -2.40 -5.15 -21.57
CA MET A 225 -2.30 -4.98 -20.12
C MET A 225 -3.64 -5.08 -19.41
N GLN A 226 -4.68 -4.40 -19.90
CA GLN A 226 -5.94 -4.26 -19.18
C GLN A 226 -6.60 -5.62 -18.92
N GLU A 227 -6.75 -6.44 -19.94
CA GLU A 227 -7.38 -7.76 -19.82
C GLU A 227 -6.46 -8.77 -19.10
N GLY A 228 -5.15 -8.70 -19.34
CA GLY A 228 -4.19 -9.55 -18.65
C GLY A 228 -4.16 -9.29 -17.14
N VAL A 229 -4.09 -8.04 -16.74
CA VAL A 229 -4.12 -7.61 -15.32
C VAL A 229 -5.43 -8.03 -14.66
N LYS A 230 -6.58 -7.81 -15.31
CA LYS A 230 -7.89 -8.21 -14.79
C LYS A 230 -7.96 -9.72 -14.57
N ARG A 231 -7.43 -10.52 -15.49
CA ARG A 231 -7.38 -11.99 -15.38
C ARG A 231 -6.50 -12.41 -14.19
N ILE A 232 -5.28 -11.87 -14.07
CA ILE A 232 -4.37 -12.18 -12.97
C ILE A 232 -5.02 -11.80 -11.64
N ASN A 233 -5.57 -10.60 -11.52
CA ASN A 233 -6.21 -10.14 -10.28
C ASN A 233 -7.37 -11.06 -9.86
N LYS A 234 -8.25 -11.44 -10.80
CA LYS A 234 -9.35 -12.36 -10.53
C LYS A 234 -8.86 -13.75 -10.10
N ASP A 235 -7.83 -14.27 -10.75
CA ASP A 235 -7.30 -15.61 -10.47
C ASP A 235 -6.60 -15.65 -9.11
N ILE A 236 -5.77 -14.67 -8.80
CA ILE A 236 -5.11 -14.51 -7.50
C ILE A 236 -6.14 -14.35 -6.38
N GLY A 237 -7.17 -13.52 -6.55
CA GLY A 237 -8.23 -13.35 -5.54
C GLY A 237 -8.96 -14.65 -5.25
N ARG A 238 -9.28 -15.43 -6.29
CA ARG A 238 -9.90 -16.75 -6.15
C ARG A 238 -8.99 -17.74 -5.41
N GLN A 239 -7.70 -17.77 -5.73
CA GLN A 239 -6.74 -18.65 -5.06
C GLN A 239 -6.54 -18.26 -3.60
N MET A 240 -6.45 -16.95 -3.31
CA MET A 240 -6.35 -16.44 -1.94
C MET A 240 -7.58 -16.82 -1.11
N GLY A 241 -8.80 -16.67 -1.68
CA GLY A 241 -10.03 -17.09 -1.01
C GLY A 241 -10.00 -18.57 -0.63
N LYS A 242 -9.71 -19.46 -1.60
CA LYS A 242 -9.58 -20.90 -1.31
C LYS A 242 -8.52 -21.23 -0.26
N ARG A 243 -7.43 -20.48 -0.22
CA ARG A 243 -6.37 -20.69 0.77
C ARG A 243 -6.82 -20.30 2.17
N ASN A 244 -7.55 -19.20 2.29
CA ASN A 244 -8.16 -18.78 3.56
C ASN A 244 -9.22 -19.78 4.04
N ASP A 245 -10.10 -20.25 3.13
CA ASP A 245 -11.11 -21.25 3.47
C ASP A 245 -10.47 -22.54 4.03
N ALA A 246 -9.42 -23.05 3.35
CA ALA A 246 -8.69 -24.23 3.80
C ALA A 246 -7.95 -23.99 5.14
N TYR A 247 -7.40 -22.78 5.33
CA TYR A 247 -6.75 -22.41 6.58
C TYR A 247 -7.74 -22.42 7.74
N ASP A 248 -8.89 -21.81 7.57
CA ASP A 248 -9.95 -21.76 8.57
C ASP A 248 -10.48 -23.16 8.92
N GLU A 249 -10.76 -23.97 7.89
CA GLU A 249 -11.26 -25.34 8.08
C GLU A 249 -10.25 -26.20 8.83
N GLU A 250 -8.99 -26.23 8.38
CA GLU A 250 -7.97 -27.12 8.96
C GLU A 250 -7.53 -26.68 10.36
N THR A 251 -7.60 -25.38 10.65
CA THR A 251 -7.27 -24.84 11.98
C THR A 251 -8.47 -24.78 12.91
N GLU A 252 -9.68 -25.16 12.42
CA GLU A 252 -10.93 -24.98 13.18
C GLU A 252 -11.08 -23.54 13.67
N HIS A 253 -10.81 -22.56 12.78
CA HIS A 253 -10.76 -21.12 13.10
C HIS A 253 -9.81 -20.80 14.26
N GLY A 254 -8.62 -21.39 14.27
CA GLY A 254 -7.59 -21.16 15.26
C GLY A 254 -7.74 -22.00 16.55
N LEU A 255 -8.74 -22.86 16.65
CA LEU A 255 -8.93 -23.74 17.81
C LEU A 255 -7.94 -24.91 17.79
N ASN A 256 -7.58 -25.43 16.62
CA ASN A 256 -6.59 -26.48 16.44
C ASN A 256 -5.17 -25.90 16.43
N LYS A 257 -4.58 -25.78 17.61
CA LYS A 257 -3.26 -25.14 17.81
C LYS A 257 -2.11 -25.85 17.08
N THR A 258 -2.22 -27.15 16.86
CA THR A 258 -1.19 -27.91 16.14
C THR A 258 -1.22 -27.56 14.67
N ARG A 259 -2.39 -27.59 14.05
CA ARG A 259 -2.56 -27.19 12.66
C ARG A 259 -2.25 -25.70 12.45
N GLN A 260 -2.62 -24.85 13.42
CA GLN A 260 -2.29 -23.42 13.38
C GLN A 260 -0.77 -23.21 13.24
N ARG A 261 0.05 -23.82 14.08
CA ARG A 261 1.52 -23.71 14.01
C ARG A 261 2.13 -24.31 12.73
N GLU A 262 1.51 -25.35 12.18
CA GLU A 262 1.93 -25.90 10.90
C GLU A 262 1.68 -24.91 9.75
N TRP A 263 0.50 -24.32 9.72
CA TRP A 263 0.15 -23.30 8.73
C TRP A 263 1.04 -22.06 8.81
N GLU A 264 1.27 -21.53 9.99
CA GLU A 264 2.19 -20.39 10.21
C GLU A 264 3.59 -20.68 9.64
N ARG A 265 4.11 -21.89 9.89
CA ARG A 265 5.41 -22.30 9.37
C ARG A 265 5.40 -22.44 7.83
N VAL A 266 4.35 -23.02 7.27
CA VAL A 266 4.20 -23.19 5.81
C VAL A 266 4.12 -21.81 5.15
N ILE A 267 3.26 -20.91 5.63
CA ILE A 267 3.11 -19.57 5.08
C ILE A 267 4.42 -18.77 5.19
N ALA A 268 5.11 -18.84 6.33
CA ALA A 268 6.41 -18.19 6.49
C ALA A 268 7.45 -18.72 5.48
N GLY A 269 7.49 -20.02 5.24
CA GLY A 269 8.37 -20.64 4.23
C GLY A 269 8.03 -20.21 2.81
N GLU A 270 6.74 -20.18 2.44
CA GLU A 270 6.31 -19.69 1.13
C GLU A 270 6.65 -18.20 0.94
N LEU A 271 6.47 -17.38 1.97
CA LEU A 271 6.87 -15.97 1.95
C LEU A 271 8.39 -15.79 1.75
N ASP A 272 9.23 -16.63 2.37
CA ASP A 272 10.68 -16.55 2.17
C ASP A 272 11.09 -16.90 0.73
N THR A 273 10.42 -17.87 0.10
CA THR A 273 10.69 -18.19 -1.32
C THR A 273 10.42 -17.03 -2.27
N LEU A 274 9.49 -16.14 -1.90
CA LEU A 274 9.09 -14.96 -2.67
C LEU A 274 9.67 -13.66 -2.11
N LYS A 275 10.73 -13.70 -1.30
CA LYS A 275 11.33 -12.52 -0.66
C LYS A 275 11.81 -11.45 -1.63
N ARG A 276 12.17 -11.80 -2.86
CA ARG A 276 12.56 -10.82 -3.89
C ARG A 276 11.43 -9.84 -4.27
N TYR A 277 10.19 -10.20 -3.96
CA TYR A 277 9.01 -9.36 -4.22
C TYR A 277 8.57 -8.57 -2.97
N ILE A 278 9.36 -8.55 -1.90
CA ILE A 278 9.10 -7.64 -0.77
C ILE A 278 9.21 -6.20 -1.28
N GLN A 279 8.18 -5.41 -1.02
CA GLN A 279 8.27 -3.97 -1.27
C GLN A 279 8.95 -3.31 -0.06
N HIS A 280 10.11 -2.70 -0.29
CA HIS A 280 10.78 -1.88 0.71
C HIS A 280 10.14 -0.48 0.67
N ARG A 281 9.40 -0.15 1.70
CA ARG A 281 8.80 1.18 1.91
C ARG A 281 9.49 1.92 3.04
#